data_39b1caeefb77a1d3e92b763b6148ad26
#
_entry.id   39b1caeefb77a1d3e92b763b6148ad26
#
_cell.length_a   1.000
_cell.length_b   1.000
_cell.length_c   1.000
_cell.angle_alpha   90.00
_cell.angle_beta   90.00
_cell.angle_gamma   90.00
#
_symmetry.space_group_name_H-M   'P 1'
#
loop_
_entity.id
_entity.type
_entity.pdbx_description
1 polymer ?
#
loop_
_entity_poly.entity_id
_entity_poly.type
_entity_poly.pdbx_seq_one_letter_code
_entity_poly.pdbx_strand_id
1 'polypeptide(L)'
;MLARWLPGLAELRHYDPAWLPRDVAAGLSVAAIALPVGIAYAELAGAPAAVGIYAAIFPLVPYALLGSSRQLILGPDAATCIMVAASLAPLAQGDPTRFLALMPVLTLITGALYVLAAIGRLGFFASFLSQPILTGYLNGVAVVIIVGQLPKLLGYPSEAGEVLPRLLELTRRFGQAQPATAALGLCVLAGLVALRRYAPALPAPLLAIATAIAAVAALDLGSRGVALTGPVPAGLPVPAWAWFDAATYRSLVGDAAGILLISFTSGVLTAKSFARRNRYDIDADQELLALGAANLAVGLGQGFPVTGADSRTAVNDAVGGRSQLAGIVAAAAMLLVLLFLTAPLALVPTTALAAVILVSAVGLFDLPGLRRLWRMSRREALLSVATTAGVLLLGVLQGVVLAVALSLFWLLATTMRPKDAVLGRLPGLGGFHSVTDFPQAETLPGLLLYRFNANLLFFNVDYFTLRLRARIRSAASPVSWVIVDLSPVSFVDATAVQRFEELREELAAQGITLGTARAKRQLGSAFVGDWLAERRAATAATAFPTLRAAVEAFAQTRETMARKLDRPDGGDQSGRADEPRT
;
A
#
# COMPACT_ATOMS: atom_id res chain seq x y z
N MET A 1 20.85 19.70 -12.81
CA MET A 1 21.09 18.56 -11.90
C MET A 1 20.52 18.78 -10.49
N LEU A 2 20.72 19.91 -9.85
CA LEU A 2 20.21 20.18 -8.48
C LEU A 2 18.69 20.01 -8.37
N ALA A 3 17.90 20.52 -9.30
CA ALA A 3 16.44 20.44 -9.28
C ALA A 3 15.88 18.99 -9.27
N ARG A 4 16.65 18.03 -9.72
CA ARG A 4 16.26 16.61 -9.71
C ARG A 4 16.43 15.96 -8.33
N TRP A 5 17.43 16.39 -7.54
CA TRP A 5 17.71 15.80 -6.22
C TRP A 5 17.14 16.61 -5.06
N LEU A 6 16.88 17.90 -5.29
CA LEU A 6 16.39 18.87 -4.29
C LEU A 6 15.20 19.65 -4.88
N PRO A 7 14.08 18.99 -5.21
CA PRO A 7 12.95 19.68 -5.86
C PRO A 7 12.35 20.77 -4.98
N GLY A 8 12.24 20.55 -3.66
CA GLY A 8 11.76 21.57 -2.72
C GLY A 8 12.67 22.79 -2.65
N LEU A 9 14.00 22.60 -2.66
CA LEU A 9 14.95 23.72 -2.71
C LEU A 9 14.85 24.47 -4.05
N ALA A 10 14.63 23.75 -5.16
CA ALA A 10 14.44 24.39 -6.46
C ALA A 10 13.17 25.26 -6.47
N GLU A 11 12.08 24.79 -5.86
CA GLU A 11 10.84 25.55 -5.71
C GLU A 11 11.05 26.79 -4.81
N LEU A 12 11.72 26.63 -3.66
CA LEU A 12 12.04 27.74 -2.76
C LEU A 12 12.93 28.81 -3.41
N ARG A 13 13.81 28.44 -4.37
CA ARG A 13 14.62 29.42 -5.14
C ARG A 13 13.80 30.22 -6.14
N HIS A 14 12.71 29.67 -6.65
CA HIS A 14 11.79 30.32 -7.58
C HIS A 14 10.50 30.75 -6.87
N TYR A 15 10.58 30.99 -5.56
CA TYR A 15 9.46 31.34 -4.71
C TYR A 15 8.80 32.65 -5.13
N ASP A 16 7.48 32.63 -5.28
CA ASP A 16 6.69 33.81 -5.53
C ASP A 16 6.39 34.55 -4.20
N PRO A 17 6.91 35.75 -3.98
CA PRO A 17 6.66 36.52 -2.75
C PRO A 17 5.17 36.76 -2.46
N ALA A 18 4.28 36.70 -3.47
CA ALA A 18 2.84 36.81 -3.27
C ALA A 18 2.23 35.63 -2.48
N TRP A 19 2.94 34.52 -2.36
CA TRP A 19 2.52 33.34 -1.56
C TRP A 19 2.82 33.50 -0.08
N LEU A 20 3.77 34.37 0.31
CA LEU A 20 4.29 34.50 1.67
C LEU A 20 3.19 34.68 2.74
N PRO A 21 2.19 35.56 2.59
CA PRO A 21 1.16 35.72 3.62
C PRO A 21 0.34 34.44 3.84
N ARG A 22 0.10 33.68 2.76
CA ARG A 22 -0.66 32.41 2.81
C ARG A 22 0.17 31.30 3.45
N ASP A 23 1.44 31.17 3.07
CA ASP A 23 2.33 30.15 3.63
C ASP A 23 2.62 30.41 5.11
N VAL A 24 2.77 31.66 5.52
CA VAL A 24 2.91 32.02 6.94
C VAL A 24 1.62 31.70 7.72
N ALA A 25 0.46 32.09 7.22
CA ALA A 25 -0.82 31.78 7.86
C ALA A 25 -1.06 30.27 7.96
N ALA A 26 -0.75 29.54 6.89
CA ALA A 26 -0.86 28.08 6.86
C ALA A 26 0.12 27.43 7.84
N GLY A 27 1.38 27.86 7.88
CA GLY A 27 2.40 27.34 8.81
C GLY A 27 2.04 27.56 10.27
N LEU A 28 1.55 28.74 10.63
CA LEU A 28 1.08 29.02 12.00
C LEU A 28 -0.15 28.17 12.36
N SER A 29 -1.09 27.98 11.43
CA SER A 29 -2.25 27.11 11.63
C SER A 29 -1.86 25.64 11.80
N VAL A 30 -0.87 25.18 11.02
CA VAL A 30 -0.29 23.83 11.15
C VAL A 30 0.38 23.68 12.52
N ALA A 31 1.20 24.63 12.96
CA ALA A 31 1.87 24.59 14.27
C ALA A 31 0.87 24.52 15.43
N ALA A 32 -0.21 25.31 15.34
CA ALA A 32 -1.27 25.33 16.35
C ALA A 32 -1.96 23.97 16.54
N ILE A 33 -2.05 23.16 15.48
CA ILE A 33 -2.61 21.81 15.53
C ILE A 33 -1.53 20.77 15.82
N ALA A 34 -0.34 20.93 15.26
CA ALA A 34 0.75 19.96 15.37
C ALA A 34 1.28 19.83 16.80
N LEU A 35 1.35 20.92 17.56
CA LEU A 35 1.82 20.90 18.95
C LEU A 35 0.98 19.98 19.85
N PRO A 36 -0.33 20.21 20.03
CA PRO A 36 -1.12 19.35 20.89
C PRO A 36 -1.25 17.91 20.37
N VAL A 37 -1.32 17.76 19.05
CA VAL A 37 -1.38 16.43 18.42
C VAL A 37 -0.05 15.69 18.56
N GLY A 38 1.09 16.40 18.44
CA GLY A 38 2.42 15.83 18.65
C GLY A 38 2.61 15.30 20.08
N ILE A 39 2.19 16.08 21.08
CA ILE A 39 2.21 15.65 22.49
C ILE A 39 1.31 14.43 22.71
N ALA A 40 0.09 14.45 22.17
CA ALA A 40 -0.84 13.33 22.27
C ALA A 40 -0.29 12.04 21.62
N TYR A 41 0.35 12.18 20.47
CA TYR A 41 0.94 11.03 19.75
C TYR A 41 2.25 10.55 20.39
N ALA A 42 3.00 11.41 21.07
CA ALA A 42 4.11 10.94 21.90
C ALA A 42 3.61 10.00 23.00
N GLU A 43 2.54 10.38 23.70
CA GLU A 43 1.91 9.52 24.70
C GLU A 43 1.42 8.19 24.10
N LEU A 44 0.85 8.23 22.89
CA LEU A 44 0.42 7.04 22.16
C LEU A 44 1.61 6.13 21.79
N ALA A 45 2.76 6.74 21.45
CA ALA A 45 4.00 6.03 21.16
C ALA A 45 4.74 5.54 22.43
N GLY A 46 4.25 5.86 23.63
CA GLY A 46 4.91 5.55 24.89
C GLY A 46 6.07 6.48 25.24
N ALA A 47 6.13 7.68 24.66
CA ALA A 47 7.20 8.65 24.83
C ALA A 47 6.76 9.88 25.63
N PRO A 48 7.69 10.59 26.28
CA PRO A 48 7.43 11.90 26.87
C PRO A 48 6.97 12.93 25.85
N ALA A 49 6.19 13.92 26.29
CA ALA A 49 5.62 14.98 25.46
C ALA A 49 6.66 15.71 24.58
N ALA A 50 7.84 15.99 25.11
CA ALA A 50 8.93 16.66 24.38
C ALA A 50 9.33 15.89 23.11
N VAL A 51 9.39 14.55 23.17
CA VAL A 51 9.77 13.70 22.04
C VAL A 51 8.79 13.84 20.87
N GLY A 52 7.49 14.02 21.17
CA GLY A 52 6.47 14.29 20.14
C GLY A 52 6.63 15.67 19.49
N ILE A 53 7.07 16.67 20.25
CA ILE A 53 7.37 17.99 19.70
C ILE A 53 8.61 17.90 18.80
N TYR A 54 9.66 17.16 19.22
CA TYR A 54 10.84 16.91 18.37
C TYR A 54 10.45 16.21 17.07
N ALA A 55 9.64 15.14 17.17
CA ALA A 55 9.13 14.42 16.00
C ALA A 55 8.24 15.28 15.07
N ALA A 56 7.64 16.34 15.58
CA ALA A 56 6.87 17.30 14.78
C ALA A 56 7.73 18.39 14.11
N ILE A 57 8.87 18.80 14.71
CA ILE A 57 9.73 19.88 14.23
C ILE A 57 10.76 19.38 13.21
N PHE A 58 11.55 18.37 13.59
CA PHE A 58 12.73 17.96 12.83
C PHE A 58 12.45 17.46 11.40
N PRO A 59 11.33 16.83 11.07
CA PRO A 59 11.10 16.30 9.73
C PRO A 59 10.79 17.38 8.70
N LEU A 60 10.29 18.56 9.13
CA LEU A 60 9.73 19.56 8.23
C LEU A 60 10.80 20.24 7.37
N VAL A 61 11.98 20.49 7.91
CA VAL A 61 13.06 21.18 7.18
C VAL A 61 13.67 20.27 6.10
N PRO A 62 14.12 19.02 6.39
CA PRO A 62 14.61 18.12 5.35
C PRO A 62 13.56 17.85 4.26
N TYR A 63 12.30 17.69 4.66
CA TYR A 63 11.22 17.48 3.71
C TYR A 63 10.98 18.72 2.84
N ALA A 64 11.04 19.92 3.38
CA ALA A 64 10.92 21.15 2.61
C ALA A 64 12.01 21.31 1.54
N LEU A 65 13.17 20.68 1.73
CA LEU A 65 14.29 20.71 0.78
C LEU A 65 14.19 19.60 -0.28
N LEU A 66 13.76 18.40 0.13
CA LEU A 66 13.82 17.18 -0.66
C LEU A 66 12.45 16.71 -1.17
N GLY A 67 11.35 17.13 -0.54
CA GLY A 67 10.00 16.68 -0.89
C GLY A 67 9.55 17.15 -2.26
N SER A 68 8.75 16.32 -2.93
CA SER A 68 8.12 16.66 -4.21
C SER A 68 6.70 17.20 -4.04
N SER A 69 6.09 17.03 -2.87
CA SER A 69 4.76 17.57 -2.57
C SER A 69 4.85 18.96 -1.94
N ARG A 70 4.03 19.88 -2.46
CA ARG A 70 3.94 21.26 -1.97
C ARG A 70 3.14 21.41 -0.68
N GLN A 71 2.14 20.54 -0.48
CA GLN A 71 1.20 20.65 0.64
C GLN A 71 1.47 19.68 1.77
N LEU A 72 2.18 18.57 1.53
CA LEU A 72 2.36 17.52 2.53
C LEU A 72 3.09 18.05 3.75
N ILE A 73 2.50 17.87 4.92
CA ILE A 73 3.09 18.17 6.22
C ILE A 73 3.44 16.86 6.92
N LEU A 74 4.71 16.71 7.28
CA LEU A 74 5.19 15.55 8.02
C LEU A 74 5.00 15.69 9.53
N GLY A 75 5.04 14.57 10.22
CA GLY A 75 5.11 14.50 11.68
C GLY A 75 4.50 13.23 12.23
N PRO A 76 4.29 13.14 13.55
CA PRO A 76 3.67 12.00 14.21
C PRO A 76 2.31 11.65 13.62
N ASP A 77 2.08 10.35 13.40
CA ASP A 77 0.82 9.80 12.93
C ASP A 77 0.35 8.67 13.84
N ALA A 78 -0.96 8.54 14.06
CA ALA A 78 -1.52 7.61 15.03
C ALA A 78 -1.13 6.15 14.74
N ALA A 79 -1.20 5.74 13.46
CA ALA A 79 -0.88 4.38 13.05
C ALA A 79 0.60 4.06 13.26
N THR A 80 1.49 4.99 12.89
CA THR A 80 2.94 4.86 13.09
C THR A 80 3.30 4.84 14.57
N CYS A 81 2.69 5.69 15.40
CA CYS A 81 2.95 5.75 16.84
C CYS A 81 2.61 4.44 17.57
N ILE A 82 1.47 3.83 17.21
CA ILE A 82 1.10 2.52 17.77
C ILE A 82 2.08 1.43 17.35
N MET A 83 2.57 1.46 16.10
CA MET A 83 3.58 0.50 15.65
C MET A 83 4.89 0.69 16.41
N VAL A 84 5.33 1.92 16.63
CA VAL A 84 6.52 2.22 17.45
C VAL A 84 6.36 1.64 18.86
N ALA A 85 5.23 1.89 19.52
CA ALA A 85 4.95 1.33 20.83
C ALA A 85 4.96 -0.20 20.83
N ALA A 86 4.32 -0.82 19.84
CA ALA A 86 4.25 -2.28 19.71
C ALA A 86 5.63 -2.93 19.43
N SER A 87 6.48 -2.26 18.64
CA SER A 87 7.84 -2.72 18.33
C SER A 87 8.79 -2.61 19.51
N LEU A 88 8.72 -1.51 20.27
CA LEU A 88 9.69 -1.23 21.31
C LEU A 88 9.35 -1.85 22.67
N ALA A 89 8.06 -2.02 22.99
CA ALA A 89 7.64 -2.54 24.30
C ALA A 89 8.24 -3.93 24.63
N PRO A 90 8.25 -4.92 23.71
CA PRO A 90 8.87 -6.22 23.98
C PRO A 90 10.40 -6.13 24.18
N LEU A 91 11.08 -5.25 23.41
CA LEU A 91 12.52 -5.07 23.47
C LEU A 91 12.99 -4.29 24.70
N ALA A 92 12.14 -3.42 25.22
CA ALA A 92 12.40 -2.63 26.42
C ALA A 92 12.25 -3.45 27.71
N GLN A 93 11.49 -4.56 27.71
CA GLN A 93 11.30 -5.43 28.86
C GLN A 93 10.83 -4.70 30.12
N GLY A 94 10.01 -3.65 29.98
CA GLY A 94 9.50 -2.85 31.07
C GLY A 94 10.46 -1.74 31.58
N ASP A 95 11.65 -1.59 30.99
CA ASP A 95 12.58 -0.50 31.32
C ASP A 95 12.28 0.75 30.47
N PRO A 96 11.78 1.86 31.08
CA PRO A 96 11.49 3.10 30.36
C PRO A 96 12.75 3.76 29.74
N THR A 97 13.91 3.61 30.38
CA THR A 97 15.16 4.19 29.89
C THR A 97 15.61 3.48 28.62
N ARG A 98 15.54 2.15 28.63
CA ARG A 98 15.83 1.33 27.44
C ARG A 98 14.83 1.60 26.31
N PHE A 99 13.54 1.77 26.64
CA PHE A 99 12.51 2.11 25.66
C PHE A 99 12.85 3.40 24.91
N LEU A 100 13.19 4.47 25.65
CA LEU A 100 13.55 5.75 25.06
C LEU A 100 14.87 5.71 24.29
N ALA A 101 15.83 4.88 24.72
CA ALA A 101 17.08 4.71 24.00
C ALA A 101 16.93 3.94 22.67
N LEU A 102 15.99 3.01 22.59
CA LEU A 102 15.68 2.25 21.37
C LEU A 102 14.97 3.11 20.31
N MET A 103 14.23 4.11 20.73
CA MET A 103 13.36 4.91 19.87
C MET A 103 14.12 5.66 18.75
N PRO A 104 15.17 6.46 19.02
CA PRO A 104 15.96 7.10 17.97
C PRO A 104 16.67 6.07 17.07
N VAL A 105 17.08 4.92 17.59
CA VAL A 105 17.71 3.86 16.81
C VAL A 105 16.73 3.28 15.80
N LEU A 106 15.51 2.92 16.22
CA LEU A 106 14.43 2.49 15.31
C LEU A 106 14.16 3.54 14.23
N THR A 107 14.14 4.82 14.62
CA THR A 107 13.88 5.93 13.71
C THR A 107 14.99 6.09 12.66
N LEU A 108 16.26 5.96 13.08
CA LEU A 108 17.41 6.02 12.18
C LEU A 108 17.42 4.83 11.21
N ILE A 109 17.13 3.62 11.71
CA ILE A 109 17.03 2.43 10.86
C ILE A 109 15.89 2.61 9.84
N THR A 110 14.73 3.09 10.28
CA THR A 110 13.61 3.39 9.39
C THR A 110 14.01 4.41 8.32
N GLY A 111 14.65 5.51 8.71
CA GLY A 111 15.15 6.53 7.79
C GLY A 111 16.18 5.98 6.79
N ALA A 112 17.11 5.15 7.26
CA ALA A 112 18.09 4.49 6.40
C ALA A 112 17.44 3.53 5.40
N LEU A 113 16.45 2.74 5.84
CA LEU A 113 15.69 1.86 4.95
C LEU A 113 14.91 2.63 3.89
N TYR A 114 14.34 3.80 4.23
CA TYR A 114 13.70 4.69 3.27
C TYR A 114 14.70 5.18 2.20
N VAL A 115 15.90 5.61 2.60
CA VAL A 115 16.95 6.04 1.67
C VAL A 115 17.40 4.89 0.78
N LEU A 116 17.62 3.70 1.34
CA LEU A 116 17.95 2.50 0.56
C LEU A 116 16.85 2.14 -0.43
N ALA A 117 15.60 2.22 -0.02
CA ALA A 117 14.45 1.99 -0.89
C ALA A 117 14.38 3.03 -2.03
N ALA A 118 14.70 4.30 -1.76
CA ALA A 118 14.78 5.35 -2.77
C ALA A 118 15.88 5.07 -3.80
N ILE A 119 17.08 4.67 -3.34
CA ILE A 119 18.20 4.28 -4.22
C ILE A 119 17.81 3.07 -5.09
N GLY A 120 17.13 2.09 -4.52
CA GLY A 120 16.58 0.93 -5.20
C GLY A 120 15.37 1.23 -6.12
N ARG A 121 14.89 2.49 -6.15
CA ARG A 121 13.68 2.90 -6.90
C ARG A 121 12.45 2.08 -6.55
N LEU A 122 12.27 1.85 -5.28
CA LEU A 122 11.19 1.03 -4.75
C LEU A 122 9.89 1.82 -4.51
N GLY A 123 9.75 3.02 -5.04
CA GLY A 123 8.54 3.86 -4.92
C GLY A 123 7.26 3.19 -5.42
N PHE A 124 7.39 2.21 -6.31
CA PHE A 124 6.25 1.39 -6.75
C PHE A 124 5.63 0.54 -5.63
N PHE A 125 6.36 0.26 -4.55
CA PHE A 125 5.83 -0.49 -3.39
C PHE A 125 4.65 0.23 -2.70
N ALA A 126 4.53 1.56 -2.83
CA ALA A 126 3.34 2.28 -2.38
C ALA A 126 2.04 1.74 -3.00
N SER A 127 2.13 1.06 -4.15
CA SER A 127 1.00 0.45 -4.85
C SER A 127 0.71 -1.00 -4.42
N PHE A 128 1.55 -1.62 -3.58
CA PHE A 128 1.38 -3.02 -3.14
C PHE A 128 0.37 -3.17 -1.99
N LEU A 129 0.21 -2.16 -1.15
CA LEU A 129 -0.91 -2.17 -0.22
C LEU A 129 -2.19 -1.86 -1.02
N SER A 130 -2.95 -2.90 -1.29
CA SER A 130 -4.26 -2.71 -1.93
C SER A 130 -5.18 -1.91 -1.01
N GLN A 131 -6.07 -1.12 -1.60
CA GLN A 131 -7.03 -0.30 -0.85
C GLN A 131 -7.85 -1.10 0.18
N PRO A 132 -8.32 -2.34 -0.10
CA PRO A 132 -9.01 -3.16 0.89
C PRO A 132 -8.18 -3.45 2.14
N ILE A 133 -6.90 -3.71 1.98
CA ILE A 133 -5.98 -4.01 3.09
C ILE A 133 -5.72 -2.77 3.93
N LEU A 134 -5.46 -1.63 3.28
CA LEU A 134 -5.26 -0.37 3.98
C LEU A 134 -6.52 0.03 4.77
N THR A 135 -7.72 -0.09 4.17
CA THR A 135 -8.99 0.14 4.87
C THR A 135 -9.15 -0.78 6.07
N GLY A 136 -8.87 -2.07 5.92
CA GLY A 136 -8.95 -3.05 7.02
C GLY A 136 -7.96 -2.76 8.15
N TYR A 137 -6.72 -2.43 7.80
CA TYR A 137 -5.68 -2.04 8.73
C TYR A 137 -6.06 -0.79 9.54
N LEU A 138 -6.46 0.29 8.86
CA LEU A 138 -6.85 1.53 9.54
C LEU A 138 -8.06 1.35 10.45
N ASN A 139 -9.05 0.56 10.05
CA ASN A 139 -10.19 0.22 10.90
C ASN A 139 -9.74 -0.57 12.14
N GLY A 140 -8.83 -1.54 12.00
CA GLY A 140 -8.26 -2.30 13.12
C GLY A 140 -7.49 -1.39 14.08
N VAL A 141 -6.60 -0.57 13.56
CA VAL A 141 -5.81 0.40 14.34
C VAL A 141 -6.72 1.40 15.06
N ALA A 142 -7.79 1.88 14.42
CA ALA A 142 -8.76 2.76 15.05
C ALA A 142 -9.38 2.12 16.31
N VAL A 143 -9.77 0.85 16.24
CA VAL A 143 -10.30 0.11 17.42
C VAL A 143 -9.24 -0.02 18.50
N VAL A 144 -8.00 -0.41 18.13
CA VAL A 144 -6.88 -0.53 19.08
C VAL A 144 -6.65 0.77 19.85
N ILE A 145 -6.62 1.90 19.10
CA ILE A 145 -6.43 3.24 19.69
C ILE A 145 -7.59 3.60 20.63
N ILE A 146 -8.83 3.46 20.16
CA ILE A 146 -10.02 3.81 20.95
C ILE A 146 -10.03 3.02 22.25
N VAL A 147 -9.89 1.71 22.17
CA VAL A 147 -9.88 0.84 23.37
C VAL A 147 -8.70 1.19 24.28
N GLY A 148 -7.54 1.56 23.70
CA GLY A 148 -6.36 1.99 24.45
C GLY A 148 -6.50 3.32 25.19
N GLN A 149 -7.33 4.23 24.72
CA GLN A 149 -7.51 5.55 25.33
C GLN A 149 -8.66 5.62 26.34
N LEU A 150 -9.60 4.66 26.35
CA LEU A 150 -10.73 4.67 27.28
C LEU A 150 -10.31 4.67 28.76
N PRO A 151 -9.33 3.84 29.21
CA PRO A 151 -8.86 3.90 30.60
C PRO A 151 -8.31 5.26 31.01
N LYS A 152 -7.54 5.92 30.11
CA LYS A 152 -6.98 7.24 30.35
C LYS A 152 -8.06 8.32 30.43
N LEU A 153 -9.09 8.21 29.58
CA LEU A 153 -10.25 9.11 29.62
C LEU A 153 -11.01 8.97 30.94
N LEU A 154 -11.06 7.76 31.51
CA LEU A 154 -11.75 7.45 32.77
C LEU A 154 -10.85 7.65 34.01
N GLY A 155 -9.55 7.83 33.83
CA GLY A 155 -8.61 8.18 34.91
C GLY A 155 -8.12 6.98 35.75
N TYR A 156 -8.02 5.78 35.18
CA TYR A 156 -7.38 4.64 35.83
C TYR A 156 -6.27 4.02 34.96
N PRO A 157 -5.22 3.46 35.58
CA PRO A 157 -4.15 2.77 34.85
C PRO A 157 -4.65 1.44 34.30
N SER A 158 -4.31 1.14 33.03
CA SER A 158 -4.56 -0.16 32.41
C SER A 158 -3.25 -0.93 32.25
N GLU A 159 -3.25 -2.18 32.65
CA GLU A 159 -2.10 -3.10 32.57
C GLU A 159 -2.19 -4.01 31.33
N ALA A 160 -3.39 -4.16 30.74
CA ALA A 160 -3.61 -5.03 29.60
C ALA A 160 -2.98 -4.46 28.31
N GLY A 161 -2.13 -5.26 27.65
CA GLY A 161 -1.47 -4.89 26.40
C GLY A 161 -2.37 -5.01 25.16
N GLU A 162 -3.27 -6.00 25.15
CA GLU A 162 -4.08 -6.36 23.98
C GLU A 162 -5.52 -5.85 24.08
N VAL A 163 -6.21 -5.78 22.94
CA VAL A 163 -7.56 -5.19 22.83
C VAL A 163 -8.60 -5.95 23.66
N LEU A 164 -8.66 -7.29 23.53
CA LEU A 164 -9.67 -8.10 24.21
C LEU A 164 -9.48 -8.13 25.74
N PRO A 165 -8.28 -8.38 26.28
CA PRO A 165 -8.02 -8.26 27.72
C PRO A 165 -8.35 -6.86 28.25
N ARG A 166 -8.03 -5.79 27.50
CA ARG A 166 -8.30 -4.40 27.88
C ARG A 166 -9.81 -4.08 27.93
N LEU A 167 -10.60 -4.62 27.00
CA LEU A 167 -12.05 -4.51 27.05
C LEU A 167 -12.63 -5.22 28.28
N LEU A 168 -12.11 -6.38 28.65
CA LEU A 168 -12.51 -7.09 29.88
C LEU A 168 -12.08 -6.33 31.14
N GLU A 169 -10.88 -5.74 31.13
CA GLU A 169 -10.40 -4.87 32.20
C GLU A 169 -11.30 -3.64 32.36
N LEU A 170 -11.70 -3.01 31.27
CA LEU A 170 -12.60 -1.86 31.27
C LEU A 170 -13.93 -2.16 31.97
N THR A 171 -14.53 -3.33 31.70
CA THR A 171 -15.79 -3.71 32.35
C THR A 171 -15.61 -4.00 33.84
N ARG A 172 -14.49 -4.61 34.23
CA ARG A 172 -14.21 -4.97 35.64
C ARG A 172 -13.81 -3.77 36.49
N ARG A 173 -13.06 -2.82 35.91
CA ARG A 173 -12.52 -1.63 36.61
C ARG A 173 -13.33 -0.37 36.41
N PHE A 174 -14.50 -0.43 35.76
CA PHE A 174 -15.33 0.74 35.50
C PHE A 174 -15.68 1.53 36.78
N GLY A 175 -15.89 0.83 37.92
CA GLY A 175 -16.12 1.45 39.22
C GLY A 175 -14.91 2.18 39.82
N GLN A 176 -13.71 2.02 39.26
CA GLN A 176 -12.49 2.73 39.67
C GLN A 176 -12.28 4.06 38.90
N ALA A 177 -13.22 4.40 38.01
CA ALA A 177 -13.14 5.66 37.25
C ALA A 177 -13.07 6.86 38.18
N GLN A 178 -12.11 7.75 37.93
CA GLN A 178 -11.95 8.96 38.71
C GLN A 178 -12.92 10.05 38.20
N PRO A 179 -13.87 10.52 39.02
CA PRO A 179 -14.93 11.40 38.54
C PRO A 179 -14.42 12.73 37.94
N ALA A 180 -13.40 13.34 38.56
CA ALA A 180 -12.84 14.60 38.08
C ALA A 180 -12.16 14.41 36.70
N THR A 181 -11.38 13.35 36.54
CA THR A 181 -10.70 13.02 35.27
C THR A 181 -11.70 12.67 34.18
N ALA A 182 -12.69 11.83 34.48
CA ALA A 182 -13.73 11.43 33.53
C ALA A 182 -14.60 12.63 33.10
N ALA A 183 -15.00 13.50 34.05
CA ALA A 183 -15.76 14.70 33.74
C ALA A 183 -14.98 15.66 32.82
N LEU A 184 -13.70 15.94 33.16
CA LEU A 184 -12.83 16.75 32.33
C LEU A 184 -12.66 16.17 30.94
N GLY A 185 -12.35 14.86 30.86
CA GLY A 185 -12.14 14.16 29.59
C GLY A 185 -13.41 14.17 28.70
N LEU A 186 -14.57 13.92 29.28
CA LEU A 186 -15.84 13.98 28.55
C LEU A 186 -16.20 15.40 28.12
N CYS A 187 -15.95 16.43 28.93
CA CYS A 187 -16.14 17.82 28.55
C CYS A 187 -15.22 18.22 27.39
N VAL A 188 -13.93 17.82 27.43
CA VAL A 188 -12.98 18.06 26.35
C VAL A 188 -13.41 17.34 25.08
N LEU A 189 -13.82 16.08 25.19
CA LEU A 189 -14.32 15.28 24.06
C LEU A 189 -15.56 15.92 23.42
N ALA A 190 -16.53 16.32 24.23
CA ALA A 190 -17.73 17.02 23.77
C ALA A 190 -17.38 18.37 23.10
N GLY A 191 -16.46 19.12 23.70
CA GLY A 191 -15.96 20.38 23.14
C GLY A 191 -15.27 20.20 21.80
N LEU A 192 -14.42 19.16 21.64
CA LEU A 192 -13.78 18.81 20.37
C LEU A 192 -14.79 18.46 19.29
N VAL A 193 -15.80 17.64 19.61
CA VAL A 193 -16.86 17.26 18.67
C VAL A 193 -17.71 18.49 18.29
N ALA A 194 -18.06 19.33 19.26
CA ALA A 194 -18.81 20.55 19.03
C ALA A 194 -18.03 21.55 18.14
N LEU A 195 -16.75 21.79 18.44
CA LEU A 195 -15.89 22.67 17.63
C LEU A 195 -15.78 22.16 16.19
N ARG A 196 -15.55 20.87 15.99
CA ARG A 196 -15.50 20.27 14.64
C ARG A 196 -16.83 20.42 13.88
N ARG A 197 -17.97 20.38 14.59
CA ARG A 197 -19.29 20.43 13.96
C ARG A 197 -19.76 21.85 13.68
N TYR A 198 -19.53 22.79 14.58
CA TYR A 198 -20.09 24.13 14.53
C TYR A 198 -19.08 25.21 14.15
N ALA A 199 -17.79 24.98 14.36
CA ALA A 199 -16.72 25.93 14.08
C ALA A 199 -15.50 25.26 13.43
N PRO A 200 -15.65 24.61 12.24
CA PRO A 200 -14.59 23.83 11.62
C PRO A 200 -13.35 24.63 11.20
N ALA A 201 -13.47 25.97 11.13
CA ALA A 201 -12.35 26.87 10.84
C ALA A 201 -11.41 27.08 12.04
N LEU A 202 -11.84 26.74 13.25
CA LEU A 202 -11.03 26.91 14.45
C LEU A 202 -10.13 25.67 14.69
N PRO A 203 -8.91 25.86 15.24
CA PRO A 203 -8.01 24.77 15.58
C PRO A 203 -8.51 24.04 16.84
N ALA A 204 -9.52 23.16 16.66
CA ALA A 204 -10.21 22.50 17.75
C ALA A 204 -9.29 21.81 18.77
N PRO A 205 -8.20 21.07 18.41
CA PRO A 205 -7.30 20.46 19.38
C PRO A 205 -6.58 21.50 20.25
N LEU A 206 -6.14 22.61 19.66
CA LEU A 206 -5.45 23.69 20.42
C LEU A 206 -6.41 24.31 21.43
N LEU A 207 -7.62 24.68 21.03
CA LEU A 207 -8.61 25.30 21.89
C LEU A 207 -9.06 24.36 23.01
N ALA A 208 -9.29 23.08 22.69
CA ALA A 208 -9.67 22.08 23.68
C ALA A 208 -8.58 21.87 24.74
N ILE A 209 -7.31 21.83 24.34
CA ILE A 209 -6.18 21.71 25.29
C ILE A 209 -5.99 22.99 26.07
N ALA A 210 -6.07 24.18 25.45
CA ALA A 210 -5.97 25.47 26.15
C ALA A 210 -7.06 25.62 27.22
N THR A 211 -8.31 25.27 26.90
CA THR A 211 -9.43 25.26 27.86
C THR A 211 -9.24 24.24 28.97
N ALA A 212 -8.69 23.04 28.66
CA ALA A 212 -8.38 22.04 29.65
C ALA A 212 -7.27 22.50 30.62
N ILE A 213 -6.21 23.12 30.11
CA ILE A 213 -5.15 23.75 30.94
C ILE A 213 -5.74 24.80 31.86
N ALA A 214 -6.57 25.72 31.32
CA ALA A 214 -7.23 26.73 32.09
C ALA A 214 -8.11 26.16 33.21
N ALA A 215 -8.88 25.09 32.89
CA ALA A 215 -9.71 24.39 33.87
C ALA A 215 -8.86 23.72 34.97
N VAL A 216 -7.74 23.08 34.61
CA VAL A 216 -6.80 22.47 35.57
C VAL A 216 -6.24 23.52 36.51
N ALA A 217 -5.78 24.68 36.00
CA ALA A 217 -5.21 25.75 36.77
C ALA A 217 -6.24 26.46 37.68
N ALA A 218 -7.45 26.74 37.15
CA ALA A 218 -8.49 27.45 37.87
C ALA A 218 -9.17 26.61 38.97
N LEU A 219 -9.32 25.28 38.76
CA LEU A 219 -10.02 24.39 39.68
C LEU A 219 -9.07 23.51 40.51
N ASP A 220 -7.77 23.69 40.36
CA ASP A 220 -6.70 22.90 40.98
C ASP A 220 -6.95 21.38 40.83
N LEU A 221 -7.24 20.97 39.60
CA LEU A 221 -7.61 19.57 39.31
C LEU A 221 -6.43 18.60 39.49
N GLY A 222 -5.19 19.10 39.43
CA GLY A 222 -3.99 18.33 39.72
C GLY A 222 -4.00 17.75 41.13
N SER A 223 -4.34 18.55 42.12
CA SER A 223 -4.48 18.12 43.52
C SER A 223 -5.64 17.14 43.73
N ARG A 224 -6.64 17.17 42.86
CA ARG A 224 -7.79 16.24 42.83
C ARG A 224 -7.50 14.94 42.09
N GLY A 225 -6.22 14.69 41.72
CA GLY A 225 -5.76 13.43 41.12
C GLY A 225 -5.88 13.36 39.60
N VAL A 226 -6.16 14.45 38.89
CA VAL A 226 -6.07 14.49 37.43
C VAL A 226 -4.60 14.41 37.02
N ALA A 227 -4.25 13.36 36.27
CA ALA A 227 -2.89 13.17 35.78
C ALA A 227 -2.52 14.24 34.74
N LEU A 228 -1.36 14.86 34.91
CA LEU A 228 -0.80 15.90 34.03
C LEU A 228 0.38 15.34 33.25
N THR A 229 0.70 15.97 32.13
CA THR A 229 1.87 15.63 31.30
C THR A 229 3.20 15.77 32.07
N GLY A 230 3.24 16.66 33.06
CA GLY A 230 4.43 16.94 33.84
C GLY A 230 5.44 17.84 33.11
N PRO A 231 6.61 18.08 33.72
CA PRO A 231 7.59 19.02 33.19
C PRO A 231 8.04 18.65 31.77
N VAL A 232 7.91 19.61 30.85
CA VAL A 232 8.44 19.50 29.49
C VAL A 232 9.77 20.24 29.46
N PRO A 233 10.91 19.55 29.27
CA PRO A 233 12.21 20.22 29.22
C PRO A 233 12.23 21.22 28.07
N ALA A 234 12.68 22.43 28.36
CA ALA A 234 12.89 23.49 27.36
C ALA A 234 14.18 23.19 26.58
N GLY A 235 14.16 23.50 25.28
CA GLY A 235 15.34 23.37 24.43
C GLY A 235 15.35 22.12 23.53
N LEU A 236 16.41 22.07 22.74
CA LEU A 236 16.63 20.95 21.82
C LEU A 236 17.15 19.71 22.56
N PRO A 237 16.87 18.50 22.09
CA PRO A 237 17.37 17.29 22.73
C PRO A 237 18.89 17.21 22.64
N VAL A 238 19.49 16.72 23.71
CA VAL A 238 20.91 16.32 23.67
C VAL A 238 20.97 14.93 23.05
N PRO A 239 21.70 14.74 21.94
CA PRO A 239 21.85 13.43 21.32
C PRO A 239 22.45 12.42 22.31
N ALA A 240 21.68 11.41 22.65
CA ALA A 240 22.12 10.29 23.48
C ALA A 240 22.09 9.00 22.62
N TRP A 241 23.24 8.30 22.59
CA TRP A 241 23.38 7.08 21.79
C TRP A 241 23.58 5.89 22.70
N ALA A 242 22.76 4.88 22.51
CA ALA A 242 22.91 3.60 23.16
C ALA A 242 23.30 2.53 22.11
N TRP A 243 24.18 1.65 22.53
CA TRP A 243 24.55 0.48 21.72
C TRP A 243 23.79 -0.73 22.23
N PHE A 244 23.32 -1.54 21.28
CA PHE A 244 22.55 -2.75 21.57
C PHE A 244 23.22 -3.97 20.94
N ASP A 245 22.80 -5.14 21.34
CA ASP A 245 23.25 -6.41 20.77
C ASP A 245 22.71 -6.62 19.35
N ALA A 246 23.34 -7.51 18.59
CA ALA A 246 23.00 -7.81 17.20
C ALA A 246 21.55 -8.36 17.06
N ALA A 247 21.04 -9.07 18.07
CA ALA A 247 19.68 -9.60 18.05
C ALA A 247 18.65 -8.46 18.11
N THR A 248 18.86 -7.46 18.98
CA THR A 248 18.04 -6.25 19.06
C THR A 248 18.06 -5.48 17.73
N TYR A 249 19.22 -5.25 17.11
CA TYR A 249 19.28 -4.58 15.79
C TYR A 249 18.54 -5.36 14.71
N ARG A 250 18.64 -6.68 14.69
CA ARG A 250 17.95 -7.52 13.72
C ARG A 250 16.42 -7.40 13.86
N SER A 251 15.92 -7.40 15.09
CA SER A 251 14.50 -7.18 15.36
C SER A 251 14.05 -5.79 14.90
N LEU A 252 14.80 -4.73 15.25
CA LEU A 252 14.49 -3.36 14.86
C LEU A 252 14.46 -3.16 13.34
N VAL A 253 15.31 -3.87 12.57
CA VAL A 253 15.27 -3.81 11.10
C VAL A 253 13.95 -4.38 10.56
N GLY A 254 13.47 -5.51 11.12
CA GLY A 254 12.18 -6.08 10.74
C GLY A 254 11.01 -5.14 11.05
N ASP A 255 11.01 -4.56 12.25
CA ASP A 255 9.99 -3.62 12.69
C ASP A 255 10.01 -2.33 11.87
N ALA A 256 11.22 -1.78 11.60
CA ALA A 256 11.42 -0.62 10.76
C ALA A 256 10.92 -0.82 9.32
N ALA A 257 11.09 -2.02 8.76
CA ALA A 257 10.57 -2.35 7.43
C ALA A 257 9.03 -2.35 7.41
N GLY A 258 8.38 -2.86 8.46
CA GLY A 258 6.93 -2.80 8.63
C GLY A 258 6.43 -1.35 8.76
N ILE A 259 7.11 -0.53 9.58
CA ILE A 259 6.82 0.90 9.74
C ILE A 259 6.98 1.63 8.40
N LEU A 260 8.10 1.40 7.68
CA LEU A 260 8.34 1.99 6.37
C LEU A 260 7.20 1.71 5.40
N LEU A 261 6.79 0.45 5.28
CA LEU A 261 5.79 0.04 4.31
C LEU A 261 4.45 0.77 4.51
N ILE A 262 3.99 0.87 5.75
CA ILE A 262 2.71 1.51 6.08
C ILE A 262 2.81 3.02 6.02
N SER A 263 3.82 3.58 6.68
CA SER A 263 4.00 5.02 6.73
C SER A 263 4.27 5.61 5.35
N PHE A 264 5.05 4.92 4.50
CA PHE A 264 5.26 5.32 3.11
C PHE A 264 3.96 5.27 2.30
N THR A 265 3.21 4.17 2.39
CA THR A 265 1.95 4.03 1.65
C THR A 265 0.96 5.11 2.04
N SER A 266 0.76 5.35 3.34
CA SER A 266 -0.12 6.42 3.85
C SER A 266 0.35 7.79 3.40
N GLY A 267 1.63 8.12 3.62
CA GLY A 267 2.20 9.42 3.26
C GLY A 267 2.12 9.73 1.76
N VAL A 268 2.45 8.75 0.90
CA VAL A 268 2.37 8.94 -0.56
C VAL A 268 0.92 9.05 -1.05
N LEU A 269 -0.02 8.32 -0.45
CA LEU A 269 -1.44 8.46 -0.80
C LEU A 269 -1.95 9.86 -0.45
N THR A 270 -1.59 10.38 0.72
CA THR A 270 -1.86 11.75 1.12
C THR A 270 -1.25 12.73 0.13
N ALA A 271 0.05 12.63 -0.14
CA ALA A 271 0.75 13.49 -1.09
C ALA A 271 0.07 13.49 -2.48
N LYS A 272 -0.23 12.30 -3.03
CA LYS A 272 -0.94 12.14 -4.31
C LYS A 272 -2.34 12.77 -4.30
N SER A 273 -3.08 12.63 -3.19
CA SER A 273 -4.44 13.18 -3.08
C SER A 273 -4.44 14.70 -3.18
N PHE A 274 -3.56 15.37 -2.43
CA PHE A 274 -3.44 16.83 -2.44
C PHE A 274 -2.76 17.35 -3.71
N ALA A 275 -1.79 16.61 -4.28
CA ALA A 275 -1.18 16.95 -5.56
C ALA A 275 -2.21 16.98 -6.70
N ARG A 276 -3.07 15.95 -6.79
CA ARG A 276 -4.18 15.89 -7.77
C ARG A 276 -5.15 17.05 -7.60
N ARG A 277 -5.51 17.38 -6.35
CA ARG A 277 -6.40 18.52 -6.04
C ARG A 277 -5.79 19.85 -6.51
N ASN A 278 -4.48 20.00 -6.33
CA ASN A 278 -3.72 21.20 -6.69
C ASN A 278 -3.09 21.12 -8.09
N ARG A 279 -3.39 20.07 -8.89
CA ARG A 279 -3.00 19.88 -10.31
C ARG A 279 -1.49 19.86 -10.54
N TYR A 280 -0.76 19.09 -9.71
CA TYR A 280 0.65 18.75 -9.97
C TYR A 280 0.90 17.27 -9.67
N ASP A 281 2.04 16.76 -10.13
CA ASP A 281 2.46 15.37 -9.92
C ASP A 281 3.55 15.30 -8.85
N ILE A 282 3.64 14.14 -8.19
CA ILE A 282 4.70 13.82 -7.26
C ILE A 282 5.49 12.60 -7.75
N ASP A 283 6.75 12.56 -7.39
CA ASP A 283 7.64 11.42 -7.64
C ASP A 283 7.73 10.54 -6.39
N ALA A 284 7.27 9.29 -6.47
CA ALA A 284 7.24 8.38 -5.33
C ALA A 284 8.65 7.98 -4.84
N ASP A 285 9.64 7.88 -5.72
CA ASP A 285 11.02 7.60 -5.34
C ASP A 285 11.65 8.82 -4.62
N GLN A 286 11.31 10.03 -5.08
CA GLN A 286 11.71 11.26 -4.42
C GLN A 286 11.04 11.42 -3.05
N GLU A 287 9.77 11.02 -2.90
CA GLU A 287 9.08 10.97 -1.60
C GLU A 287 9.75 9.99 -0.64
N LEU A 288 10.20 8.81 -1.11
CA LEU A 288 11.02 7.89 -0.29
C LEU A 288 12.27 8.58 0.25
N LEU A 289 13.01 9.29 -0.62
CA LEU A 289 14.23 9.99 -0.23
C LEU A 289 13.93 11.10 0.79
N ALA A 290 12.90 11.88 0.56
CA ALA A 290 12.49 12.97 1.43
C ALA A 290 12.03 12.48 2.81
N LEU A 291 11.20 11.42 2.86
CA LEU A 291 10.78 10.77 4.10
C LEU A 291 11.97 10.11 4.82
N GLY A 292 12.92 9.54 4.07
CA GLY A 292 14.16 9.01 4.62
C GLY A 292 14.99 10.07 5.32
N ALA A 293 15.28 11.17 4.65
CA ALA A 293 16.01 12.31 5.24
C ALA A 293 15.27 12.92 6.42
N ALA A 294 13.94 13.03 6.35
CA ALA A 294 13.12 13.50 7.44
C ALA A 294 13.21 12.58 8.67
N ASN A 295 13.09 11.26 8.50
CA ASN A 295 13.22 10.30 9.60
C ASN A 295 14.64 10.25 10.16
N LEU A 296 15.69 10.38 9.33
CA LEU A 296 17.06 10.51 9.81
C LEU A 296 17.22 11.76 10.71
N ALA A 297 16.68 12.90 10.29
CA ALA A 297 16.71 14.12 11.10
C ALA A 297 15.93 13.96 12.41
N VAL A 298 14.79 13.30 12.38
CA VAL A 298 14.00 12.99 13.58
C VAL A 298 14.76 12.05 14.52
N GLY A 299 15.42 11.01 14.01
CA GLY A 299 16.23 10.09 14.81
C GLY A 299 17.43 10.78 15.45
N LEU A 300 18.13 11.66 14.70
CA LEU A 300 19.18 12.51 15.25
C LEU A 300 18.64 13.48 16.32
N GLY A 301 17.41 13.96 16.14
CA GLY A 301 16.67 14.77 17.10
C GLY A 301 15.97 13.98 18.20
N GLN A 302 16.37 12.72 18.48
CA GLN A 302 15.83 11.87 19.56
C GLN A 302 14.31 11.67 19.50
N GLY A 303 13.72 11.75 18.29
CA GLY A 303 12.31 11.49 18.02
C GLY A 303 12.02 10.05 17.62
N PHE A 304 10.77 9.79 17.27
CA PHE A 304 10.28 8.50 16.75
C PHE A 304 9.87 8.62 15.28
N PRO A 305 9.70 7.49 14.54
CA PRO A 305 9.36 7.50 13.13
C PRO A 305 8.11 8.32 12.80
N VAL A 306 8.18 9.08 11.71
CA VAL A 306 7.14 10.00 11.24
C VAL A 306 6.77 9.73 9.79
N THR A 307 5.58 10.22 9.39
CA THR A 307 5.07 10.13 8.03
C THR A 307 4.29 11.38 7.62
N GLY A 308 3.72 11.39 6.43
CA GLY A 308 2.78 12.41 5.98
C GLY A 308 1.49 12.40 6.78
N ALA A 309 1.10 13.53 7.33
CA ALA A 309 -0.07 13.66 8.19
C ALA A 309 -1.26 14.26 7.44
N ASP A 310 -2.32 13.47 7.21
CA ASP A 310 -3.52 13.90 6.49
C ASP A 310 -4.16 15.16 7.07
N SER A 311 -4.38 15.19 8.39
CA SER A 311 -5.08 16.30 9.06
C SER A 311 -4.31 17.62 8.98
N ARG A 312 -2.99 17.58 9.13
CA ARG A 312 -2.12 18.77 9.04
C ARG A 312 -1.97 19.25 7.61
N THR A 313 -1.86 18.31 6.67
CA THR A 313 -1.84 18.59 5.23
C THR A 313 -3.16 19.21 4.77
N ALA A 314 -4.29 18.70 5.27
CA ALA A 314 -5.60 19.28 4.98
C ALA A 314 -5.74 20.72 5.50
N VAL A 315 -5.20 21.03 6.66
CA VAL A 315 -5.18 22.40 7.20
C VAL A 315 -4.28 23.31 6.37
N ASN A 316 -3.09 22.85 6.01
CA ASN A 316 -2.18 23.58 5.14
C ASN A 316 -2.86 23.96 3.81
N ASP A 317 -3.50 22.98 3.17
CA ASP A 317 -4.22 23.16 1.91
C ASP A 317 -5.46 24.07 2.05
N ALA A 318 -6.24 23.90 3.13
CA ALA A 318 -7.45 24.69 3.38
C ALA A 318 -7.17 26.17 3.66
N VAL A 319 -6.07 26.48 4.35
CA VAL A 319 -5.62 27.86 4.58
C VAL A 319 -4.98 28.46 3.33
N GLY A 320 -4.63 27.63 2.35
CA GLY A 320 -4.11 28.05 1.05
C GLY A 320 -2.60 28.06 0.96
N GLY A 321 -1.91 27.22 1.75
CA GLY A 321 -0.47 27.00 1.63
C GLY A 321 -0.07 26.57 0.23
N ARG A 322 0.93 27.24 -0.33
CA ARG A 322 1.37 27.09 -1.73
C ARG A 322 2.69 26.36 -1.87
N SER A 323 3.50 26.37 -0.82
CA SER A 323 4.84 25.80 -0.84
C SER A 323 5.22 25.16 0.51
N GLN A 324 6.34 24.47 0.54
CA GLN A 324 6.90 23.89 1.76
C GLN A 324 7.45 24.96 2.75
N LEU A 325 7.42 26.24 2.39
CA LEU A 325 7.70 27.32 3.34
C LEU A 325 6.72 27.29 4.53
N ALA A 326 5.46 26.87 4.29
CA ALA A 326 4.49 26.66 5.38
C ALA A 326 5.00 25.64 6.42
N GLY A 327 5.64 24.55 5.98
CA GLY A 327 6.30 23.58 6.88
C GLY A 327 7.45 24.19 7.67
N ILE A 328 8.28 25.01 7.04
CA ILE A 328 9.41 25.72 7.71
C ILE A 328 8.87 26.70 8.76
N VAL A 329 7.84 27.47 8.43
CA VAL A 329 7.18 28.39 9.38
C VAL A 329 6.57 27.60 10.54
N ALA A 330 5.93 26.47 10.29
CA ALA A 330 5.38 25.62 11.34
C ALA A 330 6.49 25.09 12.26
N ALA A 331 7.61 24.63 11.71
CA ALA A 331 8.77 24.17 12.48
C ALA A 331 9.33 25.29 13.36
N ALA A 332 9.51 26.50 12.81
CA ALA A 332 9.99 27.64 13.55
C ALA A 332 9.03 28.05 14.68
N ALA A 333 7.73 28.10 14.44
CA ALA A 333 6.73 28.41 15.45
C ALA A 333 6.73 27.38 16.60
N MET A 334 6.77 26.06 16.27
CA MET A 334 6.84 24.99 17.28
C MET A 334 8.17 25.05 18.07
N LEU A 335 9.27 25.37 17.41
CA LEU A 335 10.57 25.56 18.07
C LEU A 335 10.53 26.72 19.05
N LEU A 336 9.92 27.84 18.69
CA LEU A 336 9.74 28.98 19.61
C LEU A 336 8.91 28.59 20.84
N VAL A 337 7.85 27.82 20.67
CA VAL A 337 7.07 27.28 21.80
C VAL A 337 7.92 26.37 22.68
N LEU A 338 8.72 25.50 22.09
CA LEU A 338 9.61 24.59 22.81
C LEU A 338 10.70 25.32 23.60
N LEU A 339 11.20 26.45 23.10
CA LEU A 339 12.25 27.21 23.74
C LEU A 339 11.71 28.10 24.87
N PHE A 340 10.51 28.70 24.73
CA PHE A 340 10.04 29.79 25.58
C PHE A 340 8.70 29.50 26.27
N LEU A 341 7.88 28.53 25.81
CA LEU A 341 6.50 28.34 26.26
C LEU A 341 6.23 26.90 26.75
N THR A 342 7.23 26.25 27.38
CA THR A 342 7.07 24.87 27.87
C THR A 342 6.28 24.78 29.19
N ALA A 343 6.29 25.87 30.03
CA ALA A 343 5.59 25.86 31.30
C ALA A 343 4.08 25.58 31.20
N PRO A 344 3.30 26.18 30.28
CA PRO A 344 1.91 25.83 30.09
C PRO A 344 1.70 24.36 29.64
N LEU A 345 2.66 23.79 28.92
CA LEU A 345 2.56 22.40 28.43
C LEU A 345 2.63 21.39 29.57
N ALA A 346 3.28 21.71 30.68
CA ALA A 346 3.35 20.87 31.87
C ALA A 346 1.96 20.62 32.52
N LEU A 347 1.04 21.55 32.33
CA LEU A 347 -0.32 21.50 32.89
C LEU A 347 -1.32 20.79 31.96
N VAL A 348 -0.89 20.25 30.82
CA VAL A 348 -1.76 19.52 29.92
C VAL A 348 -2.26 18.24 30.60
N PRO A 349 -3.57 18.04 30.77
CA PRO A 349 -4.07 16.82 31.39
C PRO A 349 -4.05 15.67 30.38
N THR A 350 -3.61 14.47 30.82
CA THR A 350 -3.52 13.27 29.96
C THR A 350 -4.88 12.84 29.42
N THR A 351 -5.95 13.08 30.17
CA THR A 351 -7.32 12.83 29.71
C THR A 351 -7.72 13.72 28.52
N ALA A 352 -7.20 14.95 28.43
CA ALA A 352 -7.45 15.82 27.28
C ALA A 352 -6.67 15.31 26.04
N LEU A 353 -5.45 14.81 26.21
CA LEU A 353 -4.72 14.15 25.14
C LEU A 353 -5.44 12.89 24.65
N ALA A 354 -5.95 12.08 25.58
CA ALA A 354 -6.76 10.91 25.25
C ALA A 354 -8.01 11.28 24.42
N ALA A 355 -8.71 12.39 24.79
CA ALA A 355 -9.86 12.88 24.03
C ALA A 355 -9.45 13.30 22.59
N VAL A 356 -8.31 13.99 22.42
CA VAL A 356 -7.78 14.36 21.09
C VAL A 356 -7.45 13.13 20.27
N ILE A 357 -6.81 12.12 20.86
CA ILE A 357 -6.48 10.86 20.20
C ILE A 357 -7.74 10.11 19.81
N LEU A 358 -8.75 10.03 20.68
CA LEU A 358 -10.04 9.38 20.40
C LEU A 358 -10.74 10.00 19.19
N VAL A 359 -10.83 11.32 19.12
CA VAL A 359 -11.44 12.03 17.99
C VAL A 359 -10.66 11.80 16.69
N SER A 360 -9.33 11.70 16.78
CA SER A 360 -8.46 11.38 15.64
C SER A 360 -8.65 9.93 15.18
N ALA A 361 -8.73 8.99 16.13
CA ALA A 361 -8.92 7.56 15.85
C ALA A 361 -10.28 7.27 15.19
N VAL A 362 -11.34 7.96 15.62
CA VAL A 362 -12.66 7.88 14.95
C VAL A 362 -12.55 8.31 13.48
N GLY A 363 -11.69 9.29 13.17
CA GLY A 363 -11.42 9.73 11.80
C GLY A 363 -10.68 8.71 10.92
N LEU A 364 -10.04 7.68 11.51
CA LEU A 364 -9.39 6.60 10.77
C LEU A 364 -10.38 5.54 10.26
N PHE A 365 -11.60 5.48 10.82
CA PHE A 365 -12.60 4.54 10.34
C PHE A 365 -13.07 4.88 8.92
N ASP A 366 -12.84 3.96 7.99
CA ASP A 366 -13.36 4.03 6.62
C ASP A 366 -14.52 3.05 6.41
N LEU A 367 -15.60 3.24 7.16
CA LEU A 367 -16.83 2.47 6.97
C LEU A 367 -17.49 2.69 5.61
N PRO A 368 -17.49 3.93 5.05
CA PRO A 368 -17.95 4.15 3.68
C PRO A 368 -17.13 3.38 2.65
N GLY A 369 -15.80 3.34 2.80
CA GLY A 369 -14.89 2.55 1.95
C GLY A 369 -15.20 1.06 2.05
N LEU A 370 -15.37 0.52 3.25
CA LEU A 370 -15.75 -0.89 3.46
C LEU A 370 -17.11 -1.22 2.81
N ARG A 371 -18.11 -0.35 2.93
CA ARG A 371 -19.41 -0.52 2.28
C ARG A 371 -19.28 -0.48 0.76
N ARG A 372 -18.43 0.39 0.21
CA ARG A 372 -18.14 0.47 -1.23
C ARG A 372 -17.49 -0.83 -1.71
N LEU A 373 -16.47 -1.33 -1.00
CA LEU A 373 -15.82 -2.61 -1.28
C LEU A 373 -16.84 -3.76 -1.28
N TRP A 374 -17.74 -3.81 -0.31
CA TRP A 374 -18.79 -4.83 -0.21
C TRP A 374 -19.71 -4.86 -1.43
N ARG A 375 -20.04 -3.68 -1.99
CA ARG A 375 -20.86 -3.56 -3.20
C ARG A 375 -20.10 -3.94 -4.48
N MET A 376 -18.80 -3.64 -4.54
CA MET A 376 -17.97 -3.89 -5.73
C MET A 376 -17.46 -5.34 -5.75
N SER A 377 -16.95 -5.84 -4.63
CA SER A 377 -16.33 -7.15 -4.52
C SER A 377 -16.42 -7.67 -3.08
N ARG A 378 -17.31 -8.64 -2.85
CA ARG A 378 -17.43 -9.29 -1.53
C ARG A 378 -16.10 -9.90 -1.05
N ARG A 379 -15.27 -10.38 -1.98
CA ARG A 379 -13.96 -10.98 -1.68
C ARG A 379 -12.99 -9.95 -1.13
N GLU A 380 -12.92 -8.77 -1.74
CA GLU A 380 -12.08 -7.67 -1.26
C GLU A 380 -12.56 -7.11 0.08
N ALA A 381 -13.88 -7.04 0.27
CA ALA A 381 -14.45 -6.67 1.56
C ALA A 381 -14.10 -7.69 2.67
N LEU A 382 -14.17 -9.01 2.37
CA LEU A 382 -13.75 -10.05 3.29
C LEU A 382 -12.26 -9.96 3.63
N LEU A 383 -11.40 -9.64 2.66
CA LEU A 383 -9.98 -9.40 2.88
C LEU A 383 -9.75 -8.21 3.83
N SER A 384 -10.49 -7.12 3.66
CA SER A 384 -10.47 -5.97 4.56
C SER A 384 -10.88 -6.34 5.99
N VAL A 385 -11.97 -7.11 6.15
CA VAL A 385 -12.43 -7.59 7.45
C VAL A 385 -11.42 -8.56 8.09
N ALA A 386 -10.83 -9.47 7.32
CA ALA A 386 -9.79 -10.38 7.80
C ALA A 386 -8.54 -9.62 8.27
N THR A 387 -8.15 -8.56 7.56
CA THR A 387 -7.06 -7.67 7.98
C THR A 387 -7.40 -6.96 9.31
N THR A 388 -8.62 -6.41 9.43
CA THR A 388 -9.09 -5.82 10.70
C THR A 388 -9.01 -6.82 11.84
N ALA A 389 -9.52 -8.03 11.64
CA ALA A 389 -9.46 -9.11 12.65
C ALA A 389 -8.01 -9.49 12.99
N GLY A 390 -7.13 -9.57 11.99
CA GLY A 390 -5.69 -9.83 12.19
C GLY A 390 -5.04 -8.79 13.10
N VAL A 391 -5.30 -7.50 12.86
CA VAL A 391 -4.79 -6.40 13.70
C VAL A 391 -5.29 -6.49 15.13
N LEU A 392 -6.57 -6.86 15.33
CA LEU A 392 -7.19 -6.95 16.67
C LEU A 392 -6.76 -8.18 17.46
N LEU A 393 -6.50 -9.31 16.79
CA LEU A 393 -6.23 -10.60 17.44
C LEU A 393 -4.73 -10.90 17.56
N LEU A 394 -3.92 -10.47 16.57
CA LEU A 394 -2.48 -10.76 16.52
C LEU A 394 -1.62 -9.56 16.91
N GLY A 395 -2.25 -8.38 17.02
CA GLY A 395 -1.54 -7.12 17.22
C GLY A 395 -1.29 -6.36 15.93
N VAL A 396 -0.91 -5.07 16.07
CA VAL A 396 -0.84 -4.13 14.95
C VAL A 396 0.24 -4.52 13.94
N LEU A 397 1.44 -4.84 14.41
CA LEU A 397 2.57 -5.18 13.55
C LEU A 397 2.34 -6.51 12.81
N GLN A 398 1.94 -7.55 13.55
CA GLN A 398 1.62 -8.87 13.00
C GLN A 398 0.43 -8.80 12.03
N GLY A 399 -0.56 -7.96 12.33
CA GLY A 399 -1.70 -7.69 11.46
C GLY A 399 -1.28 -7.10 10.11
N VAL A 400 -0.26 -6.23 10.10
CA VAL A 400 0.34 -5.68 8.86
C VAL A 400 1.01 -6.79 8.05
N VAL A 401 1.87 -7.58 8.68
CA VAL A 401 2.56 -8.69 8.01
C VAL A 401 1.55 -9.64 7.38
N LEU A 402 0.51 -10.02 8.15
CA LEU A 402 -0.59 -10.84 7.65
C LEU A 402 -1.30 -10.19 6.46
N ALA A 403 -1.57 -8.90 6.54
CA ALA A 403 -2.25 -8.14 5.48
C ALA A 403 -1.46 -8.14 4.18
N VAL A 404 -0.15 -7.89 4.25
CA VAL A 404 0.76 -7.95 3.10
C VAL A 404 0.84 -9.36 2.54
N ALA A 405 1.00 -10.37 3.40
CA ALA A 405 1.02 -11.77 2.99
C ALA A 405 -0.26 -12.17 2.27
N LEU A 406 -1.44 -11.80 2.81
CA LEU A 406 -2.74 -12.03 2.18
C LEU A 406 -2.86 -11.33 0.82
N SER A 407 -2.33 -10.09 0.69
CA SER A 407 -2.33 -9.35 -0.57
C SER A 407 -1.53 -10.08 -1.65
N LEU A 408 -0.30 -10.47 -1.30
CA LEU A 408 0.58 -11.20 -2.21
C LEU A 408 0.00 -12.56 -2.59
N PHE A 409 -0.51 -13.29 -1.60
CA PHE A 409 -1.19 -14.57 -1.83
C PHE A 409 -2.37 -14.42 -2.79
N TRP A 410 -3.20 -13.39 -2.58
CA TRP A 410 -4.35 -13.12 -3.44
C TRP A 410 -3.93 -12.76 -4.87
N LEU A 411 -2.90 -11.92 -5.02
CA LEU A 411 -2.34 -11.56 -6.33
C LEU A 411 -1.85 -12.82 -7.05
N LEU A 412 -1.08 -13.66 -6.38
CA LEU A 412 -0.60 -14.93 -6.92
C LEU A 412 -1.75 -15.86 -7.29
N ALA A 413 -2.70 -16.09 -6.38
CA ALA A 413 -3.84 -16.98 -6.62
C ALA A 413 -4.68 -16.55 -7.84
N THR A 414 -4.85 -15.24 -8.04
CA THR A 414 -5.57 -14.68 -9.18
C THR A 414 -4.78 -14.85 -10.49
N THR A 415 -3.45 -14.69 -10.42
CA THR A 415 -2.56 -14.81 -11.57
C THR A 415 -2.29 -16.28 -11.95
N MET A 416 -2.36 -17.20 -10.98
CA MET A 416 -2.19 -18.64 -11.21
C MET A 416 -3.37 -19.27 -11.98
N ARG A 417 -4.58 -18.73 -11.85
CA ARG A 417 -5.80 -19.28 -12.49
C ARG A 417 -6.55 -18.22 -13.29
N PRO A 418 -5.95 -17.70 -14.37
CA PRO A 418 -6.58 -16.70 -15.21
C PRO A 418 -7.75 -17.30 -16.00
N LYS A 419 -8.64 -16.43 -16.47
CA LYS A 419 -9.74 -16.83 -17.34
C LYS A 419 -9.22 -17.23 -18.71
N ASP A 420 -9.80 -18.29 -19.27
CA ASP A 420 -9.60 -18.73 -20.65
C ASP A 420 -10.89 -18.52 -21.48
N ALA A 421 -10.76 -18.44 -22.77
CA ALA A 421 -11.89 -18.34 -23.68
C ALA A 421 -11.67 -19.17 -24.94
N VAL A 422 -12.74 -19.82 -25.40
CA VAL A 422 -12.87 -20.34 -26.77
C VAL A 422 -13.40 -19.18 -27.61
N LEU A 423 -12.84 -19.01 -28.81
CA LEU A 423 -13.23 -17.92 -29.70
C LEU A 423 -14.02 -18.48 -30.89
N GLY A 424 -15.09 -17.78 -31.24
CA GLY A 424 -15.92 -18.06 -32.40
C GLY A 424 -16.11 -16.83 -33.28
N ARG A 425 -16.67 -17.02 -34.48
CA ARG A 425 -17.03 -15.95 -35.39
C ARG A 425 -18.45 -15.48 -35.09
N LEU A 426 -18.63 -14.16 -34.92
CA LEU A 426 -19.95 -13.57 -34.70
C LEU A 426 -20.47 -13.01 -36.04
N PRO A 427 -21.67 -13.41 -36.50
CA PRO A 427 -22.27 -12.87 -37.71
C PRO A 427 -22.46 -11.34 -37.58
N GLY A 428 -22.07 -10.61 -38.60
CA GLY A 428 -22.18 -9.14 -38.63
C GLY A 428 -21.09 -8.36 -37.87
N LEU A 429 -20.22 -9.01 -37.09
CA LEU A 429 -19.11 -8.36 -36.39
C LEU A 429 -17.77 -8.95 -36.85
N GLY A 430 -16.83 -8.07 -37.21
CA GLY A 430 -15.50 -8.52 -37.64
C GLY A 430 -14.69 -9.13 -36.50
N GLY A 431 -13.87 -10.14 -36.82
CA GLY A 431 -12.97 -10.78 -35.86
C GLY A 431 -13.51 -12.04 -35.18
N PHE A 432 -12.82 -12.47 -34.11
CA PHE A 432 -13.18 -13.64 -33.31
C PHE A 432 -13.44 -13.23 -31.87
N HIS A 433 -14.57 -13.65 -31.32
CA HIS A 433 -15.11 -13.23 -30.03
C HIS A 433 -15.27 -14.41 -29.10
N SER A 434 -15.19 -14.18 -27.79
CA SER A 434 -15.39 -15.22 -26.77
C SER A 434 -16.80 -15.79 -26.85
N VAL A 435 -16.92 -17.11 -27.02
CA VAL A 435 -18.21 -17.81 -27.01
C VAL A 435 -18.93 -17.66 -25.67
N THR A 436 -18.19 -17.47 -24.57
CA THR A 436 -18.78 -17.26 -23.24
C THR A 436 -19.44 -15.89 -23.13
N ASP A 437 -18.83 -14.86 -23.73
CA ASP A 437 -19.35 -13.48 -23.68
C ASP A 437 -20.40 -13.21 -24.76
N PHE A 438 -20.29 -13.93 -25.90
CA PHE A 438 -21.20 -13.88 -27.04
C PHE A 438 -21.68 -15.28 -27.40
N PRO A 439 -22.78 -15.78 -26.82
CA PRO A 439 -23.29 -17.12 -27.05
C PRO A 439 -23.67 -17.42 -28.52
N GLN A 440 -23.89 -16.38 -29.35
CA GLN A 440 -24.19 -16.50 -30.79
C GLN A 440 -22.90 -16.68 -31.63
N ALA A 441 -21.69 -16.61 -31.01
CA ALA A 441 -20.45 -16.80 -31.75
C ALA A 441 -20.29 -18.29 -32.13
N GLU A 442 -20.14 -18.55 -33.41
CA GLU A 442 -20.03 -19.90 -33.98
C GLU A 442 -18.57 -20.35 -34.00
N THR A 443 -18.32 -21.55 -33.50
CA THR A 443 -17.02 -22.22 -33.61
C THR A 443 -16.91 -22.98 -34.94
N LEU A 444 -15.69 -23.11 -35.46
CA LEU A 444 -15.43 -23.83 -36.70
C LEU A 444 -15.21 -25.32 -36.40
N PRO A 445 -15.94 -26.26 -37.07
CA PRO A 445 -15.74 -27.68 -36.85
C PRO A 445 -14.32 -28.13 -37.16
N GLY A 446 -13.67 -28.80 -36.21
CA GLY A 446 -12.30 -29.29 -36.32
C GLY A 446 -11.22 -28.26 -35.91
N LEU A 447 -11.58 -26.97 -35.66
CA LEU A 447 -10.66 -25.91 -35.27
C LEU A 447 -11.03 -25.32 -33.91
N LEU A 448 -10.13 -25.40 -32.96
CA LEU A 448 -10.27 -24.73 -31.64
C LEU A 448 -9.41 -23.46 -31.60
N LEU A 449 -10.06 -22.29 -31.61
CA LEU A 449 -9.40 -21.03 -31.33
C LEU A 449 -9.44 -20.77 -29.81
N TYR A 450 -8.28 -20.77 -29.18
CA TYR A 450 -8.17 -20.70 -27.72
C TYR A 450 -7.39 -19.47 -27.27
N ARG A 451 -7.90 -18.75 -26.29
CA ARG A 451 -7.25 -17.57 -25.69
C ARG A 451 -7.06 -17.78 -24.20
N PHE A 452 -5.85 -17.56 -23.72
CA PHE A 452 -5.50 -17.53 -22.32
C PHE A 452 -5.20 -16.07 -21.90
N ASN A 453 -6.00 -15.51 -21.00
CA ASN A 453 -5.98 -14.08 -20.71
C ASN A 453 -4.92 -13.72 -19.65
N ALA A 454 -3.69 -14.22 -19.78
CA ALA A 454 -2.54 -13.88 -18.92
C ALA A 454 -1.22 -14.20 -19.63
N ASN A 455 -0.12 -13.73 -19.03
CA ASN A 455 1.21 -14.21 -19.38
C ASN A 455 1.36 -15.71 -19.05
N LEU A 456 2.17 -16.42 -19.82
CA LEU A 456 2.48 -17.83 -19.57
C LEU A 456 3.77 -17.91 -18.75
N LEU A 457 3.66 -18.41 -17.53
CA LEU A 457 4.72 -18.46 -16.53
C LEU A 457 4.77 -19.82 -15.86
N PHE A 458 5.92 -20.17 -15.25
CA PHE A 458 6.14 -21.45 -14.58
C PHE A 458 5.02 -21.86 -13.62
N PHE A 459 4.36 -20.93 -12.98
CA PHE A 459 3.31 -21.21 -11.99
C PHE A 459 1.90 -21.35 -12.57
N ASN A 460 1.67 -21.03 -13.86
CA ASN A 460 0.34 -21.14 -14.47
C ASN A 460 0.30 -21.95 -15.80
N VAL A 461 1.44 -22.35 -16.33
CA VAL A 461 1.51 -23.11 -17.58
C VAL A 461 0.85 -24.49 -17.46
N ASP A 462 0.93 -25.15 -16.32
CA ASP A 462 0.22 -26.42 -16.09
C ASP A 462 -1.30 -26.21 -16.06
N TYR A 463 -1.76 -25.10 -15.48
CA TYR A 463 -3.18 -24.73 -15.54
C TYR A 463 -3.62 -24.43 -16.98
N PHE A 464 -2.81 -23.71 -17.76
CA PHE A 464 -3.04 -23.50 -19.20
C PHE A 464 -3.21 -24.83 -19.93
N THR A 465 -2.28 -25.77 -19.74
CA THR A 465 -2.29 -27.11 -20.37
C THR A 465 -3.56 -27.89 -19.97
N LEU A 466 -3.89 -27.90 -18.68
CA LEU A 466 -5.10 -28.56 -18.17
C LEU A 466 -6.38 -27.98 -18.80
N ARG A 467 -6.47 -26.67 -18.87
CA ARG A 467 -7.63 -25.96 -19.44
C ARG A 467 -7.75 -26.21 -20.93
N LEU A 468 -6.65 -26.15 -21.68
CA LEU A 468 -6.64 -26.42 -23.12
C LEU A 468 -7.11 -27.84 -23.42
N ARG A 469 -6.57 -28.84 -22.72
CA ARG A 469 -7.02 -30.24 -22.86
C ARG A 469 -8.50 -30.39 -22.52
N ALA A 470 -9.00 -29.72 -21.49
CA ALA A 470 -10.41 -29.72 -21.15
C ALA A 470 -11.28 -29.14 -22.29
N ARG A 471 -10.83 -28.05 -22.94
CA ARG A 471 -11.54 -27.44 -24.07
C ARG A 471 -11.53 -28.32 -25.31
N ILE A 472 -10.42 -29.03 -25.59
CA ILE A 472 -10.33 -30.00 -26.67
C ILE A 472 -11.36 -31.13 -26.45
N ARG A 473 -11.41 -31.68 -25.22
CA ARG A 473 -12.36 -32.78 -24.89
C ARG A 473 -13.82 -32.35 -24.91
N SER A 474 -14.12 -31.10 -24.59
CA SER A 474 -15.49 -30.56 -24.56
C SER A 474 -15.94 -29.92 -25.88
N ALA A 475 -15.13 -29.99 -26.93
CA ALA A 475 -15.48 -29.45 -28.22
C ALA A 475 -16.63 -30.25 -28.87
N ALA A 476 -17.55 -29.56 -29.55
CA ALA A 476 -18.71 -30.14 -30.18
C ALA A 476 -18.37 -31.08 -31.36
N SER A 477 -17.16 -31.00 -31.91
CA SER A 477 -16.63 -31.84 -32.98
C SER A 477 -15.19 -32.24 -32.68
N PRO A 478 -14.69 -33.39 -33.21
CA PRO A 478 -13.29 -33.76 -33.06
C PRO A 478 -12.36 -32.64 -33.54
N VAL A 479 -11.42 -32.26 -32.67
CA VAL A 479 -10.48 -31.16 -32.95
C VAL A 479 -9.26 -31.71 -33.67
N SER A 480 -8.93 -31.14 -34.83
CA SER A 480 -7.72 -31.46 -35.59
C SER A 480 -6.68 -30.32 -35.51
N TRP A 481 -7.12 -29.08 -35.27
CA TRP A 481 -6.25 -27.94 -35.10
C TRP A 481 -6.62 -27.14 -33.86
N VAL A 482 -5.60 -26.71 -33.10
CA VAL A 482 -5.70 -25.78 -31.98
C VAL A 482 -4.84 -24.56 -32.28
N ILE A 483 -5.40 -23.37 -32.26
CA ILE A 483 -4.67 -22.11 -32.42
C ILE A 483 -4.77 -21.31 -31.15
N VAL A 484 -3.62 -21.09 -30.49
CA VAL A 484 -3.54 -20.28 -29.28
C VAL A 484 -3.36 -18.82 -29.68
N ASP A 485 -4.31 -18.00 -29.28
CA ASP A 485 -4.25 -16.54 -29.43
C ASP A 485 -3.34 -15.92 -28.37
N LEU A 486 -2.16 -15.49 -28.77
CA LEU A 486 -1.15 -14.88 -27.91
C LEU A 486 -1.31 -13.35 -27.74
N SER A 487 -2.41 -12.75 -28.22
CA SER A 487 -2.60 -11.28 -28.07
C SER A 487 -2.56 -10.78 -26.63
N PRO A 488 -3.07 -11.50 -25.59
CA PRO A 488 -2.96 -11.07 -24.20
C PRO A 488 -1.58 -11.38 -23.58
N VAL A 489 -0.82 -12.27 -24.19
CA VAL A 489 0.49 -12.68 -23.67
C VAL A 489 1.54 -11.62 -24.02
N SER A 490 2.21 -11.09 -22.99
CA SER A 490 3.28 -10.11 -23.15
C SER A 490 4.64 -10.67 -22.74
N PHE A 491 4.65 -11.73 -21.95
CA PHE A 491 5.85 -12.37 -21.43
C PHE A 491 5.62 -13.87 -21.27
N VAL A 492 6.66 -14.66 -21.58
CA VAL A 492 6.69 -16.11 -21.40
C VAL A 492 8.05 -16.45 -20.82
N ASP A 493 8.12 -17.24 -19.75
CA ASP A 493 9.38 -17.69 -19.17
C ASP A 493 9.86 -19.03 -19.81
N ALA A 494 11.10 -19.40 -19.51
CA ALA A 494 11.72 -20.60 -20.10
C ALA A 494 10.96 -21.88 -19.78
N THR A 495 10.42 -22.03 -18.56
CA THR A 495 9.64 -23.20 -18.13
C THR A 495 8.33 -23.30 -18.93
N ALA A 496 7.66 -22.17 -19.13
CA ALA A 496 6.42 -22.16 -19.89
C ALA A 496 6.65 -22.45 -21.38
N VAL A 497 7.77 -22.00 -21.95
CA VAL A 497 8.17 -22.35 -23.33
C VAL A 497 8.38 -23.85 -23.47
N GLN A 498 9.18 -24.45 -22.58
CA GLN A 498 9.43 -25.89 -22.60
C GLN A 498 8.12 -26.69 -22.48
N ARG A 499 7.27 -26.33 -21.54
CA ARG A 499 5.98 -27.01 -21.31
C ARG A 499 5.01 -26.86 -22.48
N PHE A 500 5.05 -25.73 -23.18
CA PHE A 500 4.25 -25.51 -24.39
C PHE A 500 4.71 -26.42 -25.54
N GLU A 501 6.02 -26.65 -25.68
CA GLU A 501 6.55 -27.59 -26.69
C GLU A 501 6.24 -29.04 -26.37
N GLU A 502 6.39 -29.47 -25.10
CA GLU A 502 5.95 -30.80 -24.66
C GLU A 502 4.46 -31.05 -25.03
N LEU A 503 3.62 -30.02 -24.78
CA LEU A 503 2.21 -30.06 -25.13
C LEU A 503 2.00 -30.16 -26.66
N ARG A 504 2.82 -29.50 -27.46
CA ARG A 504 2.75 -29.56 -28.93
C ARG A 504 3.08 -30.95 -29.42
N GLU A 505 4.13 -31.58 -28.91
CA GLU A 505 4.54 -32.95 -29.26
C GLU A 505 3.45 -33.95 -28.85
N GLU A 506 2.89 -33.80 -27.65
CA GLU A 506 1.80 -34.66 -27.18
C GLU A 506 0.53 -34.57 -28.05
N LEU A 507 0.12 -33.33 -28.41
CA LEU A 507 -1.04 -33.14 -29.27
C LEU A 507 -0.78 -33.65 -30.72
N ALA A 508 0.44 -33.47 -31.23
CA ALA A 508 0.83 -34.00 -32.53
C ALA A 508 0.75 -35.54 -32.58
N ALA A 509 1.15 -36.23 -31.51
CA ALA A 509 0.99 -37.69 -31.39
C ALA A 509 -0.49 -38.13 -31.42
N GLN A 510 -1.43 -37.25 -31.06
CA GLN A 510 -2.88 -37.46 -31.15
C GLN A 510 -3.47 -36.99 -32.50
N GLY A 511 -2.65 -36.57 -33.46
CA GLY A 511 -3.09 -36.03 -34.75
C GLY A 511 -3.63 -34.60 -34.68
N ILE A 512 -3.36 -33.86 -33.59
CA ILE A 512 -3.82 -32.49 -33.39
C ILE A 512 -2.65 -31.51 -33.62
N THR A 513 -2.82 -30.57 -34.53
CA THR A 513 -1.84 -29.53 -34.83
C THR A 513 -2.02 -28.36 -33.83
N LEU A 514 -0.97 -28.05 -33.02
CA LEU A 514 -0.95 -26.89 -32.14
C LEU A 514 -0.20 -25.73 -32.81
N GLY A 515 -0.91 -24.64 -33.09
CA GLY A 515 -0.36 -23.42 -33.65
C GLY A 515 -0.59 -22.21 -32.74
N THR A 516 0.06 -21.10 -33.08
CA THR A 516 -0.06 -19.81 -32.39
C THR A 516 -0.47 -18.69 -33.35
N ALA A 517 -1.19 -17.69 -32.84
CA ALA A 517 -1.51 -16.49 -33.63
C ALA A 517 -1.29 -15.23 -32.81
N ARG A 518 -0.96 -14.13 -33.49
CA ARG A 518 -0.79 -12.78 -32.91
C ARG A 518 0.30 -12.70 -31.83
N ALA A 519 1.37 -13.49 -31.97
CA ALA A 519 2.53 -13.34 -31.09
C ALA A 519 3.16 -11.95 -31.23
N LYS A 520 3.43 -11.26 -30.11
CA LYS A 520 4.09 -9.97 -30.09
C LYS A 520 5.56 -10.11 -30.49
N ARG A 521 6.10 -9.14 -31.23
CA ARG A 521 7.51 -9.12 -31.67
C ARG A 521 8.52 -9.28 -30.54
N GLN A 522 8.18 -8.75 -29.36
CA GLN A 522 9.00 -8.84 -28.13
C GLN A 522 9.07 -10.26 -27.55
N LEU A 523 8.09 -11.12 -27.80
CA LEU A 523 8.14 -12.53 -27.42
C LEU A 523 9.19 -13.30 -28.25
N GLY A 524 9.55 -12.78 -29.44
CA GLY A 524 10.53 -13.38 -30.34
C GLY A 524 11.98 -12.98 -30.11
N SER A 525 12.27 -11.90 -29.35
CA SER A 525 13.62 -11.31 -29.36
C SER A 525 14.48 -11.60 -28.12
N ALA A 526 13.91 -11.93 -26.97
CA ALA A 526 14.67 -12.04 -25.74
C ALA A 526 14.94 -13.46 -25.24
N PHE A 527 14.05 -14.43 -25.52
CA PHE A 527 14.19 -15.81 -25.06
C PHE A 527 13.81 -16.87 -26.11
N VAL A 528 12.99 -16.49 -27.08
CA VAL A 528 12.43 -17.40 -28.10
C VAL A 528 13.30 -17.39 -29.37
N GLY A 529 14.19 -16.41 -29.54
CA GLY A 529 14.97 -16.17 -30.74
C GLY A 529 15.92 -17.32 -31.10
N ASP A 530 16.73 -17.78 -30.18
CA ASP A 530 17.73 -18.81 -30.45
C ASP A 530 17.18 -20.22 -30.37
N TRP A 531 16.27 -20.48 -29.43
CA TRP A 531 15.66 -21.79 -29.25
C TRP A 531 14.63 -22.15 -30.33
N LEU A 532 13.85 -21.17 -30.83
CA LEU A 532 13.00 -21.32 -32.03
C LEU A 532 13.81 -21.31 -33.34
N ALA A 533 15.03 -20.78 -33.36
CA ALA A 533 15.84 -20.74 -34.56
C ALA A 533 16.26 -22.16 -35.01
N GLU A 534 16.58 -23.06 -34.08
CA GLU A 534 16.93 -24.45 -34.39
C GLU A 534 15.71 -25.28 -34.87
N ARG A 535 14.48 -24.91 -34.46
CA ARG A 535 13.23 -25.61 -34.86
C ARG A 535 12.35 -24.79 -35.82
N ARG A 536 12.88 -23.73 -36.42
CA ARG A 536 12.15 -22.76 -37.26
C ARG A 536 11.35 -23.40 -38.42
N ALA A 537 11.81 -24.46 -39.00
CA ALA A 537 11.10 -25.10 -40.14
C ALA A 537 9.75 -25.70 -39.75
N ALA A 538 9.66 -26.35 -38.58
CA ALA A 538 8.42 -26.97 -38.09
C ALA A 538 7.47 -25.94 -37.43
N THR A 539 8.02 -24.92 -36.78
CA THR A 539 7.26 -23.90 -36.03
C THR A 539 6.75 -22.79 -36.97
N ALA A 540 7.46 -22.46 -38.04
CA ALA A 540 7.05 -21.44 -39.01
C ALA A 540 5.73 -21.80 -39.71
N ALA A 541 5.46 -23.08 -39.93
CA ALA A 541 4.23 -23.56 -40.55
C ALA A 541 2.98 -23.39 -39.67
N THR A 542 3.14 -23.18 -38.35
CA THR A 542 2.04 -23.11 -37.38
C THR A 542 1.97 -21.77 -36.59
N ALA A 543 2.81 -20.78 -36.95
CA ALA A 543 2.80 -19.44 -36.37
C ALA A 543 2.16 -18.43 -37.33
N PHE A 544 1.03 -17.85 -36.93
CA PHE A 544 0.23 -16.98 -37.78
C PHE A 544 0.23 -15.54 -37.32
N PRO A 545 0.32 -14.54 -38.22
CA PRO A 545 0.27 -13.13 -37.86
C PRO A 545 -1.11 -12.72 -37.31
N THR A 546 -2.18 -13.38 -37.73
CA THR A 546 -3.55 -13.10 -37.32
C THR A 546 -4.35 -14.41 -37.15
N LEU A 547 -5.42 -14.35 -36.36
CA LEU A 547 -6.38 -15.48 -36.27
C LEU A 547 -7.03 -15.79 -37.63
N ARG A 548 -7.25 -14.78 -38.47
CA ARG A 548 -7.82 -14.94 -39.81
C ARG A 548 -6.88 -15.75 -40.69
N ALA A 549 -5.59 -15.44 -40.68
CA ALA A 549 -4.60 -16.22 -41.45
C ALA A 549 -4.53 -17.69 -40.98
N ALA A 550 -4.65 -17.92 -39.67
CA ALA A 550 -4.70 -19.29 -39.14
C ALA A 550 -5.95 -20.07 -39.61
N VAL A 551 -7.11 -19.40 -39.63
CA VAL A 551 -8.36 -20.00 -40.13
C VAL A 551 -8.29 -20.29 -41.63
N GLU A 552 -7.74 -19.38 -42.42
CA GLU A 552 -7.53 -19.55 -43.87
C GLU A 552 -6.59 -20.75 -44.17
N ALA A 553 -5.48 -20.86 -43.41
CA ALA A 553 -4.56 -22.00 -43.53
C ALA A 553 -5.21 -23.34 -43.16
N PHE A 554 -6.02 -23.36 -42.10
CA PHE A 554 -6.82 -24.54 -41.72
C PHE A 554 -7.78 -24.95 -42.83
N ALA A 555 -8.52 -24.02 -43.43
CA ALA A 555 -9.46 -24.29 -44.52
C ALA A 555 -8.74 -24.87 -45.75
N GLN A 556 -7.60 -24.29 -46.17
CA GLN A 556 -6.78 -24.80 -47.27
C GLN A 556 -6.27 -26.24 -47.03
N THR A 557 -5.81 -26.50 -45.79
CA THR A 557 -5.34 -27.86 -45.42
C THR A 557 -6.46 -28.88 -45.51
N ARG A 558 -7.68 -28.53 -45.08
CA ARG A 558 -8.86 -29.40 -45.14
C ARG A 558 -9.29 -29.67 -46.57
N GLU A 559 -9.30 -28.66 -47.46
CA GLU A 559 -9.61 -28.83 -48.88
C GLU A 559 -8.58 -29.74 -49.59
N THR A 560 -7.30 -29.56 -49.25
CA THR A 560 -6.22 -30.39 -49.82
C THR A 560 -6.33 -31.84 -49.39
N MET A 561 -6.70 -32.10 -48.13
CA MET A 561 -6.95 -33.46 -47.65
C MET A 561 -8.18 -34.08 -48.29
N ALA A 562 -9.28 -33.35 -48.46
CA ALA A 562 -10.48 -33.83 -49.14
C ALA A 562 -10.17 -34.23 -50.61
N ARG A 563 -9.42 -33.36 -51.33
CA ARG A 563 -9.01 -33.69 -52.73
C ARG A 563 -8.06 -34.89 -52.83
N LYS A 564 -7.25 -35.19 -51.80
CA LYS A 564 -6.41 -36.41 -51.78
C LYS A 564 -7.20 -37.66 -51.52
N LEU A 565 -8.28 -37.59 -50.72
CA LEU A 565 -9.18 -38.70 -50.45
C LEU A 565 -10.11 -39.00 -51.63
N ASP A 566 -10.45 -37.99 -52.47
CA ASP A 566 -11.30 -38.15 -53.67
C ASP A 566 -10.52 -38.58 -54.92
N ARG A 567 -9.19 -38.73 -54.87
CA ARG A 567 -8.44 -39.37 -55.96
C ARG A 567 -8.57 -40.89 -55.82
N PRO A 568 -9.26 -41.59 -56.77
CA PRO A 568 -9.25 -43.03 -56.77
C PRO A 568 -7.82 -43.52 -57.04
N ASP A 569 -7.38 -44.50 -56.26
CA ASP A 569 -6.13 -45.26 -56.50
C ASP A 569 -6.06 -45.64 -57.96
N GLY A 570 -5.24 -44.89 -58.71
CA GLY A 570 -4.91 -45.27 -60.11
C GLY A 570 -4.09 -46.53 -60.06
N GLY A 571 -4.76 -47.60 -60.32
CA GLY A 571 -4.16 -48.93 -60.40
C GLY A 571 -2.93 -48.92 -61.31
N ASP A 572 -1.87 -49.41 -60.79
CA ASP A 572 -0.64 -49.77 -61.48
C ASP A 572 -0.94 -50.89 -62.48
N GLN A 573 -1.17 -50.52 -63.75
CA GLN A 573 -1.16 -51.47 -64.92
C GLN A 573 0.05 -51.11 -65.77
N SER A 574 1.22 -51.61 -65.40
CA SER A 574 2.37 -51.73 -66.32
C SER A 574 3.22 -52.92 -65.90
N GLY A 575 2.62 -54.10 -66.16
CA GLY A 575 3.30 -55.42 -66.20
C GLY A 575 3.05 -56.11 -67.50
N ARG A 576 3.75 -55.74 -68.55
CA ARG A 576 3.97 -56.63 -69.69
C ARG A 576 5.43 -56.67 -70.07
N ALA A 577 5.92 -57.84 -69.85
CA ALA A 577 7.22 -58.32 -70.29
C ALA A 577 7.45 -58.14 -71.78
N ASP A 578 8.65 -57.69 -72.16
CA ASP A 578 9.26 -57.99 -73.45
C ASP A 578 10.45 -58.95 -73.23
N GLU A 579 10.32 -60.16 -73.70
CA GLU A 579 11.39 -61.13 -73.85
C GLU A 579 12.31 -60.69 -75.03
N PRO A 580 13.63 -60.84 -74.92
CA PRO A 580 14.51 -60.71 -76.08
C PRO A 580 14.61 -61.96 -76.83
N ARG A 581 14.34 -61.93 -78.15
CA ARG A 581 14.75 -62.93 -79.12
C ARG A 581 16.16 -62.67 -79.68
N THR A 582 17.00 -63.68 -79.56
CA THR A 582 18.31 -64.02 -80.22
C THR A 582 19.45 -63.08 -79.89
#